data_4f3afe7f0fba94c56abfb4b54b1f4083
#
_entry.id   4f3afe7f0fba94c56abfb4b54b1f4083
#
_cell.length_a   1.000
_cell.length_b   1.000
_cell.length_c   1.000
_cell.angle_alpha   90.00
_cell.angle_beta   90.00
_cell.angle_gamma   90.00
#
_symmetry.space_group_name_H-M   'P 1'
#
loop_
_entity.id
_entity.type
_entity.pdbx_description
1 polymer ?
#
loop_
_entity_poly.entity_id
_entity_poly.type
_entity_poly.pdbx_seq_one_letter_code
_entity_poly.pdbx_strand_id
1 'polypeptide(L)'
;MGREETVISQLAELYESYGYSYYKVSRFEEYDLYARNRNFLSGGQILTFNDADGRLMALKPDVTLSIVKNTKDDEGMKKIYYKENVYRVPRSGSGFKEIMQSGLECIGDIDRYATGEVIMLAASSLESVSSEYILDISHIGITAGILEGTDDETADAILKAMSEKNAPMLEKICEKDRLPQEKKQLLEQLIRLYEPIGTGIERLKNMELPKECREAVTELEELCDVLKL
;
A
#
# COMPACT_ATOMS: atom_id res chain seq x y z
N MET A 1 13.91 7.40 -27.89
CA MET A 1 13.47 6.96 -26.55
C MET A 1 11.95 7.01 -26.53
N GLY A 2 11.28 5.92 -26.14
CA GLY A 2 9.83 5.92 -26.03
C GLY A 2 9.37 6.78 -24.84
N ARG A 3 8.09 7.21 -24.82
CA ARG A 3 7.55 7.99 -23.69
C ARG A 3 7.74 7.26 -22.35
N GLU A 4 7.53 5.97 -22.33
CA GLU A 4 7.70 5.11 -21.15
C GLU A 4 9.16 5.13 -20.64
N GLU A 5 10.13 4.94 -21.53
CA GLU A 5 11.56 4.98 -21.17
C GLU A 5 11.98 6.34 -20.61
N THR A 6 11.41 7.43 -21.17
CA THR A 6 11.69 8.80 -20.70
C THR A 6 11.16 8.98 -19.27
N VAL A 7 9.91 8.57 -18.99
CA VAL A 7 9.32 8.65 -17.65
C VAL A 7 10.12 7.82 -16.64
N ILE A 8 10.49 6.58 -16.98
CA ILE A 8 11.30 5.73 -16.11
C ILE A 8 12.65 6.37 -15.78
N SER A 9 13.29 7.03 -16.76
CA SER A 9 14.56 7.75 -16.53
C SER A 9 14.37 8.95 -15.60
N GLN A 10 13.31 9.74 -15.80
CA GLN A 10 12.99 10.88 -14.95
C GLN A 10 12.68 10.46 -13.50
N LEU A 11 11.94 9.35 -13.32
CA LEU A 11 11.68 8.78 -11.99
C LEU A 11 12.97 8.33 -11.31
N ALA A 12 13.88 7.68 -12.02
CA ALA A 12 15.17 7.28 -11.48
C ALA A 12 15.98 8.50 -11.00
N GLU A 13 16.11 9.54 -11.84
CA GLU A 13 16.80 10.79 -11.50
C GLU A 13 16.15 11.48 -10.27
N LEU A 14 14.82 11.50 -10.21
CA LEU A 14 14.08 12.02 -9.06
C LEU A 14 14.46 11.26 -7.78
N TYR A 15 14.38 9.94 -7.77
CA TYR A 15 14.67 9.12 -6.59
C TYR A 15 16.13 9.24 -6.16
N GLU A 16 17.07 9.22 -7.11
CA GLU A 16 18.51 9.41 -6.84
C GLU A 16 18.80 10.77 -6.19
N SER A 17 18.09 11.84 -6.60
CA SER A 17 18.25 13.18 -6.01
C SER A 17 17.84 13.24 -4.53
N TYR A 18 17.00 12.31 -4.05
CA TYR A 18 16.62 12.13 -2.64
C TYR A 18 17.44 11.06 -1.91
N GLY A 19 18.51 10.57 -2.54
CA GLY A 19 19.44 9.62 -1.93
C GLY A 19 18.98 8.15 -2.00
N TYR A 20 17.99 7.83 -2.84
CA TYR A 20 17.62 6.45 -3.11
C TYR A 20 18.62 5.80 -4.05
N SER A 21 19.01 4.57 -3.76
CA SER A 21 19.95 3.80 -4.58
C SER A 21 19.21 2.75 -5.40
N TYR A 22 19.67 2.54 -6.64
CA TYR A 22 19.10 1.51 -7.49
C TYR A 22 19.29 0.11 -6.90
N TYR A 23 18.21 -0.65 -6.81
CA TYR A 23 18.20 -2.03 -6.34
C TYR A 23 17.68 -2.96 -7.44
N LYS A 24 18.52 -3.91 -7.83
CA LYS A 24 18.17 -4.92 -8.83
C LYS A 24 17.58 -6.14 -8.14
N VAL A 25 16.38 -6.51 -8.52
CA VAL A 25 15.65 -7.66 -7.97
C VAL A 25 15.74 -8.87 -8.93
N SER A 26 15.83 -10.07 -8.38
CA SER A 26 15.74 -11.29 -9.18
C SER A 26 14.41 -11.37 -9.93
N ARG A 27 14.39 -11.98 -11.11
CA ARG A 27 13.15 -12.20 -11.87
C ARG A 27 12.27 -13.29 -11.25
N PHE A 28 12.85 -14.18 -10.50
CA PHE A 28 12.19 -15.32 -9.87
C PHE A 28 12.76 -15.57 -8.47
N GLU A 29 11.93 -16.16 -7.64
CA GLU A 29 12.21 -16.55 -6.26
C GLU A 29 11.70 -17.98 -6.02
N GLU A 30 12.07 -18.60 -4.91
CA GLU A 30 11.42 -19.83 -4.47
C GLU A 30 9.94 -19.58 -4.18
N TYR A 31 9.07 -20.47 -4.66
CA TYR A 31 7.62 -20.32 -4.49
C TYR A 31 7.19 -20.18 -3.02
N ASP A 32 7.92 -20.80 -2.10
CA ASP A 32 7.65 -20.76 -0.67
C ASP A 32 7.63 -19.34 -0.09
N LEU A 33 8.42 -18.42 -0.65
CA LEU A 33 8.37 -17.00 -0.26
C LEU A 33 6.97 -16.45 -0.39
N TYR A 34 6.33 -16.71 -1.52
CA TYR A 34 4.99 -16.20 -1.82
C TYR A 34 3.89 -17.02 -1.14
N ALA A 35 4.10 -18.33 -0.97
CA ALA A 35 3.15 -19.21 -0.31
C ALA A 35 2.93 -18.83 1.17
N ARG A 36 4.01 -18.43 1.86
CA ARG A 36 3.98 -17.97 3.26
C ARG A 36 3.43 -16.55 3.43
N ASN A 37 3.44 -15.74 2.38
CA ASN A 37 3.08 -14.33 2.41
C ASN A 37 1.87 -14.02 1.50
N ARG A 38 0.90 -14.93 1.39
CA ARG A 38 -0.25 -14.81 0.48
C ARG A 38 -1.08 -13.55 0.73
N ASN A 39 -1.21 -13.11 1.97
CA ASN A 39 -1.97 -11.91 2.34
C ASN A 39 -1.33 -10.63 1.81
N PHE A 40 -0.04 -10.65 1.49
CA PHE A 40 0.69 -9.53 0.91
C PHE A 40 0.43 -9.39 -0.60
N LEU A 41 -0.02 -10.45 -1.27
CA LEU A 41 -0.21 -10.47 -2.71
C LEU A 41 -1.67 -10.11 -3.06
N SER A 42 -1.86 -8.99 -3.69
CA SER A 42 -3.16 -8.51 -4.17
C SER A 42 -3.69 -9.27 -5.40
N GLY A 43 -3.80 -10.61 -5.33
CA GLY A 43 -4.38 -11.38 -6.44
C GLY A 43 -3.70 -12.73 -6.68
N GLY A 44 -4.28 -13.71 -6.21
CA GLY A 44 -4.10 -15.12 -6.02
C GLY A 44 -3.31 -16.00 -7.03
N GLN A 45 -2.99 -15.59 -8.24
CA GLN A 45 -2.34 -16.45 -9.21
C GLN A 45 -0.86 -16.07 -9.38
N ILE A 46 0.02 -17.06 -9.18
CA ILE A 46 1.47 -16.93 -9.32
C ILE A 46 1.92 -17.87 -10.44
N LEU A 47 2.73 -17.37 -11.35
CA LEU A 47 3.33 -18.20 -12.39
C LEU A 47 4.51 -18.96 -11.82
N THR A 48 4.43 -20.28 -11.83
CA THR A 48 5.44 -21.18 -11.28
C THR A 48 6.09 -22.04 -12.35
N PHE A 49 7.33 -22.49 -12.07
CA PHE A 49 8.08 -23.42 -12.89
C PHE A 49 9.06 -24.20 -11.99
N ASN A 50 9.58 -25.32 -12.50
CA ASN A 50 10.65 -26.04 -11.81
C ASN A 50 12.01 -25.61 -12.36
N ASP A 51 13.00 -25.41 -11.47
CA ASP A 51 14.39 -25.22 -11.88
C ASP A 51 15.05 -26.56 -12.27
N ALA A 52 16.31 -26.48 -12.64
CA ALA A 52 17.08 -27.66 -13.04
C ALA A 52 17.25 -28.70 -11.92
N ASP A 53 17.16 -28.29 -10.66
CA ASP A 53 17.28 -29.15 -9.48
C ASP A 53 15.92 -29.65 -8.99
N GLY A 54 14.83 -29.33 -9.72
CA GLY A 54 13.46 -29.71 -9.38
C GLY A 54 12.79 -28.86 -8.31
N ARG A 55 13.38 -27.73 -7.88
CA ARG A 55 12.76 -26.80 -6.91
C ARG A 55 11.66 -26.02 -7.59
N LEU A 56 10.57 -25.81 -6.86
CA LEU A 56 9.45 -24.99 -7.33
C LEU A 56 9.80 -23.51 -7.20
N MET A 57 9.92 -22.85 -8.32
CA MET A 57 10.22 -21.43 -8.47
C MET A 57 8.98 -20.67 -8.90
N ALA A 58 8.96 -19.36 -8.67
CA ALA A 58 7.90 -18.46 -9.11
C ALA A 58 8.48 -17.22 -9.77
N LEU A 59 7.88 -16.76 -10.87
CA LEU A 59 8.13 -15.42 -11.39
C LEU A 59 7.52 -14.41 -10.45
N LYS A 60 8.29 -13.36 -10.11
CA LYS A 60 7.88 -12.37 -9.11
C LYS A 60 6.57 -11.65 -9.49
N PRO A 61 5.52 -11.77 -8.68
CA PRO A 61 4.29 -11.02 -8.86
C PRO A 61 4.39 -9.63 -8.23
N ASP A 62 5.39 -9.41 -7.38
CA ASP A 62 5.63 -8.20 -6.60
C ASP A 62 7.13 -7.99 -6.36
N VAL A 63 7.55 -6.72 -6.19
CA VAL A 63 8.95 -6.36 -5.98
C VAL A 63 9.25 -6.21 -4.49
N THR A 64 8.35 -5.60 -3.72
CA THR A 64 8.56 -5.26 -2.32
C THR A 64 8.91 -6.47 -1.47
N LEU A 65 8.20 -7.60 -1.65
CA LEU A 65 8.44 -8.82 -0.88
C LEU A 65 9.86 -9.39 -1.10
N SER A 66 10.35 -9.33 -2.34
CA SER A 66 11.73 -9.75 -2.66
C SER A 66 12.76 -8.82 -2.04
N ILE A 67 12.46 -7.53 -1.95
CA ILE A 67 13.33 -6.54 -1.31
C ILE A 67 13.38 -6.78 0.20
N VAL A 68 12.23 -6.89 0.86
CA VAL A 68 12.13 -7.11 2.31
C VAL A 68 12.87 -8.38 2.73
N LYS A 69 12.70 -9.48 1.99
CA LYS A 69 13.42 -10.75 2.25
C LYS A 69 14.95 -10.56 2.30
N ASN A 70 15.48 -9.69 1.44
CA ASN A 70 16.92 -9.48 1.28
C ASN A 70 17.45 -8.28 2.09
N THR A 71 16.58 -7.62 2.86
CA THR A 71 16.96 -6.53 3.77
C THR A 71 17.17 -7.09 5.18
N LYS A 72 18.27 -6.70 5.82
CA LYS A 72 18.55 -7.07 7.21
C LYS A 72 18.10 -5.96 8.14
N ASP A 73 17.56 -6.34 9.30
CA ASP A 73 16.98 -5.42 10.29
C ASP A 73 18.03 -4.51 10.99
N ASP A 74 19.33 -4.82 10.86
CA ASP A 74 20.42 -4.15 11.58
C ASP A 74 21.14 -3.04 10.77
N GLU A 75 20.68 -2.72 9.57
CA GLU A 75 21.38 -1.81 8.66
C GLU A 75 20.87 -0.35 8.68
N GLY A 76 20.00 0.03 9.63
CA GLY A 76 19.41 1.36 9.70
C GLY A 76 18.41 1.64 8.55
N MET A 77 18.11 2.91 8.28
CA MET A 77 17.18 3.30 7.22
C MET A 77 17.81 3.07 5.84
N LYS A 78 17.14 2.26 5.01
CA LYS A 78 17.51 2.02 3.61
C LYS A 78 16.54 2.72 2.68
N LYS A 79 17.07 3.48 1.75
CA LYS A 79 16.36 4.14 0.66
C LYS A 79 16.76 3.50 -0.66
N ILE A 80 15.86 2.78 -1.28
CA ILE A 80 16.11 2.09 -2.54
C ILE A 80 15.00 2.35 -3.55
N TYR A 81 15.34 2.37 -4.84
CA TYR A 81 14.37 2.40 -5.92
C TYR A 81 14.63 1.26 -6.90
N TYR A 82 13.60 0.88 -7.63
CA TYR A 82 13.66 -0.19 -8.61
C TYR A 82 12.91 0.16 -9.90
N LYS A 83 13.30 -0.49 -10.99
CA LYS A 83 12.59 -0.57 -12.25
C LYS A 83 12.63 -2.01 -12.73
N GLU A 84 11.55 -2.72 -12.54
CA GLU A 84 11.53 -4.18 -12.68
C GLU A 84 10.23 -4.68 -13.28
N ASN A 85 10.31 -5.76 -14.03
CA ASN A 85 9.12 -6.44 -14.52
C ASN A 85 8.53 -7.35 -13.47
N VAL A 86 7.21 -7.28 -13.30
CA VAL A 86 6.40 -8.20 -12.50
C VAL A 86 5.44 -8.99 -13.39
N TYR A 87 5.03 -10.16 -12.93
CA TYR A 87 4.23 -11.09 -13.72
C TYR A 87 2.90 -11.36 -13.02
N ARG A 88 1.82 -10.76 -13.53
CA ARG A 88 0.50 -10.80 -12.92
C ARG A 88 -0.59 -11.13 -13.93
N VAL A 89 -1.69 -11.70 -13.44
CA VAL A 89 -2.95 -11.75 -14.20
C VAL A 89 -3.67 -10.42 -13.94
N PRO A 90 -3.92 -9.60 -14.97
CA PRO A 90 -4.66 -8.36 -14.81
C PRO A 90 -6.09 -8.60 -14.34
N ARG A 91 -6.65 -7.67 -13.55
CA ARG A 91 -8.06 -7.76 -13.08
C ARG A 91 -9.08 -7.87 -14.22
N SER A 92 -8.80 -7.27 -15.36
CA SER A 92 -9.68 -7.21 -16.55
C SER A 92 -9.22 -8.09 -17.71
N GLY A 93 -8.45 -9.15 -17.47
CA GLY A 93 -7.86 -9.94 -18.55
C GLY A 93 -7.67 -11.41 -18.21
N SER A 94 -7.40 -12.21 -19.23
CA SER A 94 -7.00 -13.62 -19.10
C SER A 94 -5.50 -13.75 -19.36
N GLY A 95 -4.84 -14.62 -18.58
CA GLY A 95 -3.42 -14.96 -18.72
C GLY A 95 -2.47 -13.98 -18.06
N PHE A 96 -1.23 -14.43 -17.88
CA PHE A 96 -0.16 -13.65 -17.29
C PHE A 96 0.34 -12.58 -18.24
N LYS A 97 0.66 -11.42 -17.69
CA LYS A 97 1.36 -10.34 -18.40
C LYS A 97 2.60 -9.94 -17.64
N GLU A 98 3.61 -9.58 -18.41
CA GLU A 98 4.79 -8.87 -17.94
C GLU A 98 4.44 -7.38 -17.86
N ILE A 99 4.60 -6.78 -16.67
CA ILE A 99 4.23 -5.40 -16.40
C ILE A 99 5.47 -4.71 -15.83
N MET A 100 5.92 -3.64 -16.47
CA MET A 100 6.98 -2.79 -15.94
C MET A 100 6.45 -2.04 -14.71
N GLN A 101 7.17 -2.16 -13.61
CA GLN A 101 6.90 -1.46 -12.36
C GLN A 101 8.14 -0.66 -11.96
N SER A 102 7.96 0.64 -11.73
CA SER A 102 8.96 1.50 -11.11
C SER A 102 8.43 1.97 -9.76
N GLY A 103 9.29 2.00 -8.77
CA GLY A 103 8.90 2.40 -7.41
C GLY A 103 10.11 2.59 -6.51
N LEU A 104 9.83 3.03 -5.31
CA LEU A 104 10.80 3.21 -4.24
C LEU A 104 10.33 2.53 -2.96
N GLU A 105 11.29 2.13 -2.12
CA GLU A 105 11.06 1.58 -0.79
C GLU A 105 11.97 2.29 0.19
N CYS A 106 11.39 2.69 1.33
CA CYS A 106 12.11 3.17 2.49
C CYS A 106 11.89 2.18 3.63
N ILE A 107 12.95 1.54 4.11
CA ILE A 107 12.86 0.40 5.04
C ILE A 107 13.79 0.66 6.22
N GLY A 108 13.34 0.31 7.43
CA GLY A 108 14.08 0.48 8.68
C GLY A 108 13.33 1.37 9.66
N ASP A 109 14.04 2.16 10.44
CA ASP A 109 13.45 3.09 11.42
C ASP A 109 12.82 4.28 10.68
N ILE A 110 11.54 4.16 10.36
CA ILE A 110 10.79 5.16 9.59
C ILE A 110 10.24 6.22 10.53
N ASP A 111 10.73 7.45 10.37
CA ASP A 111 10.19 8.62 11.05
C ASP A 111 9.15 9.38 10.20
N ARG A 112 8.58 10.45 10.75
CA ARG A 112 7.59 11.27 10.05
C ARG A 112 8.13 11.92 8.78
N TYR A 113 9.40 12.30 8.79
CA TYR A 113 10.03 12.94 7.63
C TYR A 113 10.21 11.94 6.50
N ALA A 114 10.63 10.71 6.82
CA ALA A 114 10.73 9.63 5.85
C ALA A 114 9.35 9.30 5.24
N THR A 115 8.30 9.23 6.07
CA THR A 115 6.92 9.03 5.60
C THR A 115 6.48 10.18 4.68
N GLY A 116 6.70 11.44 5.10
CA GLY A 116 6.38 12.61 4.28
C GLY A 116 7.16 12.62 2.96
N GLU A 117 8.46 12.29 2.98
CA GLU A 117 9.29 12.20 1.79
C GLU A 117 8.75 11.17 0.79
N VAL A 118 8.38 9.97 1.27
CA VAL A 118 7.79 8.91 0.41
C VAL A 118 6.50 9.38 -0.25
N ILE A 119 5.61 10.05 0.50
CA ILE A 119 4.35 10.57 -0.04
C ILE A 119 4.60 11.70 -1.03
N MET A 120 5.51 12.61 -0.75
CA MET A 120 5.91 13.67 -1.66
C MET A 120 6.50 13.10 -2.96
N LEU A 121 7.37 12.09 -2.86
CA LEU A 121 7.92 11.40 -4.02
C LEU A 121 6.86 10.63 -4.81
N ALA A 122 5.85 10.06 -4.16
CA ALA A 122 4.71 9.46 -4.83
C ALA A 122 3.93 10.50 -5.64
N ALA A 123 3.64 11.68 -5.07
CA ALA A 123 3.00 12.80 -5.75
C ALA A 123 3.82 13.28 -6.96
N SER A 124 5.12 13.52 -6.77
CA SER A 124 6.04 13.96 -7.85
C SER A 124 6.16 12.91 -8.96
N SER A 125 6.11 11.62 -8.59
CA SER A 125 6.11 10.53 -9.56
C SER A 125 4.84 10.52 -10.42
N LEU A 126 3.68 10.75 -9.82
CA LEU A 126 2.41 10.87 -10.54
C LEU A 126 2.41 12.09 -11.47
N GLU A 127 2.92 13.24 -11.00
CA GLU A 127 3.06 14.46 -11.78
C GLU A 127 3.95 14.27 -13.02
N SER A 128 5.02 13.48 -12.91
CA SER A 128 5.89 13.12 -14.03
C SER A 128 5.16 12.33 -15.13
N VAL A 129 4.07 11.64 -14.78
CA VAL A 129 3.26 10.85 -15.71
C VAL A 129 2.12 11.68 -16.30
N SER A 130 1.43 12.45 -15.45
CA SER A 130 0.25 13.26 -15.79
C SER A 130 0.12 14.45 -14.85
N SER A 131 -0.23 15.61 -15.39
CA SER A 131 -0.62 16.78 -14.59
C SER A 131 -1.98 16.62 -13.90
N GLU A 132 -2.77 15.65 -14.31
CA GLU A 132 -4.07 15.33 -13.71
C GLU A 132 -3.95 14.00 -12.96
N TYR A 133 -3.79 14.08 -11.65
CA TYR A 133 -3.73 12.90 -10.78
C TYR A 133 -4.42 13.15 -9.44
N ILE A 134 -4.79 12.09 -8.77
CA ILE A 134 -5.30 12.10 -7.40
C ILE A 134 -4.40 11.15 -6.59
N LEU A 135 -3.90 11.65 -5.47
CA LEU A 135 -3.20 10.85 -4.47
C LEU A 135 -4.13 10.66 -3.26
N ASP A 136 -4.70 9.47 -3.13
CA ASP A 136 -5.52 9.11 -1.99
C ASP A 136 -4.64 8.71 -0.80
N ILE A 137 -4.84 9.36 0.35
CA ILE A 137 -4.14 9.04 1.60
C ILE A 137 -5.14 8.50 2.60
N SER A 138 -4.81 7.40 3.25
CA SER A 138 -5.60 6.81 4.33
C SER A 138 -4.69 6.28 5.43
N HIS A 139 -5.21 6.21 6.66
CA HIS A 139 -4.48 5.66 7.80
C HIS A 139 -5.24 4.44 8.35
N ILE A 140 -4.63 3.26 8.26
CA ILE A 140 -5.26 2.00 8.70
C ILE A 140 -5.60 2.00 10.19
N GLY A 141 -4.82 2.70 11.03
CA GLY A 141 -5.04 2.80 12.46
C GLY A 141 -6.40 3.38 12.86
N ILE A 142 -7.03 4.19 11.99
CA ILE A 142 -8.38 4.70 12.25
C ILE A 142 -9.40 3.56 12.18
N THR A 143 -9.36 2.77 11.11
CA THR A 143 -10.27 1.63 10.96
C THR A 143 -9.97 0.54 12.00
N ALA A 144 -8.70 0.24 12.23
CA ALA A 144 -8.26 -0.74 13.23
C ALA A 144 -8.70 -0.34 14.65
N GLY A 145 -8.58 0.94 15.01
CA GLY A 145 -9.03 1.44 16.31
C GLY A 145 -10.55 1.32 16.52
N ILE A 146 -11.35 1.52 15.46
CA ILE A 146 -12.81 1.28 15.54
C ILE A 146 -13.10 -0.22 15.73
N LEU A 147 -12.30 -1.07 15.11
CA LEU A 147 -12.48 -2.52 15.13
C LEU A 147 -11.90 -3.20 16.37
N GLU A 148 -11.24 -2.46 17.29
CA GLU A 148 -10.66 -3.04 18.49
C GLU A 148 -11.70 -3.87 19.27
N GLY A 149 -11.31 -5.11 19.65
CA GLY A 149 -12.20 -6.07 20.31
C GLY A 149 -13.23 -6.75 19.40
N THR A 150 -13.14 -6.56 18.07
CA THR A 150 -13.86 -7.36 17.08
C THR A 150 -13.01 -8.60 16.77
N ASP A 151 -13.64 -9.75 16.49
CA ASP A 151 -12.91 -10.95 16.10
C ASP A 151 -12.20 -10.77 14.75
N ASP A 152 -11.10 -11.49 14.55
CA ASP A 152 -10.22 -11.32 13.40
C ASP A 152 -10.93 -11.58 12.05
N GLU A 153 -11.83 -12.58 11.99
CA GLU A 153 -12.54 -12.91 10.74
C GLU A 153 -13.47 -11.77 10.30
N THR A 154 -14.23 -11.22 11.25
CA THR A 154 -15.11 -10.07 11.01
C THR A 154 -14.30 -8.81 10.70
N ALA A 155 -13.19 -8.56 11.42
CA ALA A 155 -12.31 -7.42 11.17
C ALA A 155 -11.71 -7.48 9.76
N ASP A 156 -11.16 -8.61 9.33
CA ASP A 156 -10.60 -8.80 7.99
C ASP A 156 -11.65 -8.60 6.89
N ALA A 157 -12.87 -9.11 7.09
CA ALA A 157 -13.97 -8.93 6.15
C ALA A 157 -14.37 -7.45 6.02
N ILE A 158 -14.40 -6.70 7.13
CA ILE A 158 -14.67 -5.26 7.15
C ILE A 158 -13.55 -4.49 6.46
N LEU A 159 -12.28 -4.76 6.80
CA LEU A 159 -11.13 -4.12 6.16
C LEU A 159 -11.13 -4.32 4.65
N LYS A 160 -11.50 -5.51 4.19
CA LYS A 160 -11.67 -5.80 2.77
C LYS A 160 -12.79 -4.97 2.15
N ALA A 161 -13.97 -4.91 2.77
CA ALA A 161 -15.08 -4.10 2.28
C ALA A 161 -14.72 -2.60 2.24
N MET A 162 -13.97 -2.10 3.23
CA MET A 162 -13.46 -0.73 3.28
C MET A 162 -12.48 -0.45 2.13
N SER A 163 -11.51 -1.35 1.90
CA SER A 163 -10.52 -1.21 0.82
C SER A 163 -11.15 -1.23 -0.58
N GLU A 164 -12.23 -1.98 -0.75
CA GLU A 164 -13.01 -2.04 -1.98
C GLU A 164 -14.05 -0.90 -2.11
N LYS A 165 -14.16 -0.03 -1.12
CA LYS A 165 -15.19 1.01 -1.00
C LYS A 165 -16.62 0.43 -1.18
N ASN A 166 -16.83 -0.79 -0.68
CA ASN A 166 -18.07 -1.56 -0.86
C ASN A 166 -19.03 -1.39 0.34
N ALA A 167 -19.71 -0.24 0.40
CA ALA A 167 -20.64 0.06 1.48
C ALA A 167 -21.78 -0.97 1.65
N PRO A 168 -22.41 -1.53 0.58
CA PRO A 168 -23.41 -2.58 0.75
C PRO A 168 -22.86 -3.87 1.38
N MET A 169 -21.60 -4.21 1.10
CA MET A 169 -20.95 -5.38 1.72
C MET A 169 -20.64 -5.11 3.18
N LEU A 170 -20.13 -3.92 3.51
CA LEU A 170 -19.89 -3.48 4.89
C LEU A 170 -21.16 -3.60 5.75
N GLU A 171 -22.27 -3.07 5.24
CA GLU A 171 -23.56 -3.13 5.95
C GLU A 171 -23.99 -4.57 6.26
N LYS A 172 -23.90 -5.48 5.28
CA LYS A 172 -24.22 -6.89 5.45
C LYS A 172 -23.33 -7.58 6.49
N ILE A 173 -22.02 -7.30 6.50
CA ILE A 173 -21.09 -7.85 7.49
C ILE A 173 -21.48 -7.37 8.90
N CYS A 174 -21.66 -6.03 9.05
CA CYS A 174 -22.04 -5.44 10.33
C CYS A 174 -23.36 -6.02 10.90
N GLU A 175 -24.33 -6.33 10.04
CA GLU A 175 -25.60 -6.93 10.44
C GLU A 175 -25.46 -8.42 10.81
N LYS A 176 -24.76 -9.18 9.97
CA LYS A 176 -24.53 -10.63 10.18
C LYS A 176 -23.81 -10.87 11.50
N ASP A 177 -22.75 -10.13 11.75
CA ASP A 177 -21.86 -10.33 12.89
C ASP A 177 -22.24 -9.45 14.10
N ARG A 178 -23.40 -8.76 14.02
CA ARG A 178 -24.01 -7.96 15.09
C ARG A 178 -23.07 -6.94 15.71
N LEU A 179 -22.35 -6.19 14.85
CA LEU A 179 -21.48 -5.13 15.32
C LEU A 179 -22.25 -4.09 16.16
N PRO A 180 -21.67 -3.55 17.23
CA PRO A 180 -22.25 -2.44 17.97
C PRO A 180 -22.62 -1.30 17.04
N GLN A 181 -23.79 -0.68 17.28
CA GLN A 181 -24.34 0.35 16.40
C GLN A 181 -23.40 1.56 16.22
N GLU A 182 -22.66 1.91 17.27
CA GLU A 182 -21.67 2.98 17.24
C GLU A 182 -20.54 2.69 16.24
N LYS A 183 -19.98 1.46 16.28
CA LYS A 183 -18.96 1.03 15.34
C LYS A 183 -19.47 1.02 13.90
N LYS A 184 -20.70 0.48 13.69
CA LYS A 184 -21.34 0.47 12.36
C LYS A 184 -21.46 1.87 11.80
N GLN A 185 -21.96 2.83 12.57
CA GLN A 185 -22.11 4.21 12.13
C GLN A 185 -20.78 4.87 11.77
N LEU A 186 -19.73 4.66 12.56
CA LEU A 186 -18.41 5.19 12.28
C LEU A 186 -17.82 4.61 10.98
N LEU A 187 -17.93 3.30 10.79
CA LEU A 187 -17.45 2.65 9.56
C LEU A 187 -18.22 3.10 8.32
N GLU A 188 -19.55 3.30 8.43
CA GLU A 188 -20.39 3.84 7.36
C GLU A 188 -20.03 5.29 7.00
N GLN A 189 -19.62 6.09 7.97
CA GLN A 189 -19.12 7.44 7.73
C GLN A 189 -17.76 7.42 7.05
N LEU A 190 -16.84 6.57 7.54
CA LEU A 190 -15.49 6.46 6.99
C LEU A 190 -15.46 5.95 5.55
N ILE A 191 -16.24 4.92 5.21
CA ILE A 191 -16.24 4.36 3.85
C ILE A 191 -16.72 5.37 2.80
N ARG A 192 -17.44 6.39 3.22
CA ARG A 192 -17.95 7.50 2.38
C ARG A 192 -17.09 8.74 2.46
N LEU A 193 -16.10 8.76 3.34
CA LEU A 193 -15.20 9.90 3.49
C LEU A 193 -14.23 9.94 2.29
N TYR A 194 -14.47 10.89 1.41
CA TYR A 194 -13.65 11.17 0.24
C TYR A 194 -13.66 12.68 -0.02
N GLU A 195 -12.71 13.37 0.56
CA GLU A 195 -12.65 14.83 0.60
C GLU A 195 -11.19 15.29 0.48
N PRO A 196 -10.93 16.56 0.11
CA PRO A 196 -9.59 17.12 0.22
C PRO A 196 -9.03 16.91 1.63
N ILE A 197 -7.73 16.62 1.73
CA ILE A 197 -7.13 16.10 2.97
C ILE A 197 -7.38 16.98 4.18
N GLY A 198 -7.23 18.31 4.06
CA GLY A 198 -7.48 19.23 5.16
C GLY A 198 -8.93 19.16 5.68
N THR A 199 -9.93 19.14 4.78
CA THR A 199 -11.33 18.99 5.14
C THR A 199 -11.60 17.61 5.76
N GLY A 200 -10.99 16.55 5.19
CA GLY A 200 -11.12 15.20 5.70
C GLY A 200 -10.60 15.06 7.13
N ILE A 201 -9.46 15.67 7.45
CA ILE A 201 -8.89 15.67 8.82
C ILE A 201 -9.81 16.42 9.79
N GLU A 202 -10.28 17.61 9.43
CA GLU A 202 -11.23 18.35 10.27
C GLU A 202 -12.50 17.53 10.55
N ARG A 203 -12.98 16.79 9.55
CA ARG A 203 -14.11 15.90 9.73
C ARG A 203 -13.81 14.73 10.66
N LEU A 204 -12.65 14.09 10.52
CA LEU A 204 -12.20 13.04 11.43
C LEU A 204 -12.09 13.53 12.88
N LYS A 205 -11.57 14.74 13.10
CA LYS A 205 -11.46 15.37 14.43
C LYS A 205 -12.82 15.64 15.06
N ASN A 206 -13.84 15.90 14.25
CA ASN A 206 -15.22 16.15 14.71
C ASN A 206 -16.06 14.88 14.85
N MET A 207 -15.55 13.70 14.45
CA MET A 207 -16.20 12.42 14.69
C MET A 207 -15.94 11.95 16.14
N GLU A 208 -16.93 11.28 16.74
CA GLU A 208 -16.78 10.65 18.06
C GLU A 208 -15.95 9.35 17.97
N LEU A 209 -14.71 9.46 17.49
CA LEU A 209 -13.82 8.33 17.32
C LEU A 209 -13.37 7.77 18.68
N PRO A 210 -13.21 6.43 18.79
CA PRO A 210 -12.57 5.80 19.94
C PRO A 210 -11.17 6.38 20.22
N LYS A 211 -10.73 6.27 21.48
CA LYS A 211 -9.39 6.79 21.88
C LYS A 211 -8.26 6.13 21.10
N GLU A 212 -8.45 4.89 20.67
CA GLU A 212 -7.52 4.07 19.90
C GLU A 212 -7.25 4.65 18.50
N CYS A 213 -8.17 5.48 17.99
CA CYS A 213 -8.01 6.15 16.70
C CYS A 213 -7.23 7.49 16.80
N ARG A 214 -7.03 8.03 18.01
CA ARG A 214 -6.50 9.40 18.19
C ARG A 214 -5.07 9.56 17.67
N GLU A 215 -4.24 8.57 17.92
CA GLU A 215 -2.85 8.57 17.44
C GLU A 215 -2.84 8.63 15.90
N ALA A 216 -3.61 7.78 15.24
CA ALA A 216 -3.71 7.74 13.80
C ALA A 216 -4.22 9.06 13.16
N VAL A 217 -5.16 9.75 13.82
CA VAL A 217 -5.64 11.07 13.38
C VAL A 217 -4.54 12.12 13.57
N THR A 218 -3.83 12.07 14.69
CA THR A 218 -2.70 12.98 14.96
C THR A 218 -1.57 12.77 13.96
N GLU A 219 -1.22 11.54 13.65
CA GLU A 219 -0.20 11.22 12.64
C GLU A 219 -0.57 11.74 11.25
N LEU A 220 -1.84 11.65 10.85
CA LEU A 220 -2.32 12.24 9.59
C LEU A 220 -2.21 13.78 9.60
N GLU A 221 -2.55 14.44 10.71
CA GLU A 221 -2.45 15.89 10.85
C GLU A 221 -0.97 16.33 10.75
N GLU A 222 -0.09 15.69 11.50
CA GLU A 222 1.34 15.97 11.48
C GLU A 222 1.96 15.72 10.11
N LEU A 223 1.49 14.70 9.40
CA LEU A 223 1.92 14.43 8.03
C LEU A 223 1.52 15.57 7.08
N CYS A 224 0.30 16.10 7.22
CA CYS A 224 -0.14 17.24 6.42
C CYS A 224 0.68 18.50 6.71
N ASP A 225 1.06 18.72 7.97
CA ASP A 225 1.95 19.83 8.34
C ASP A 225 3.34 19.69 7.69
N VAL A 226 3.90 18.48 7.66
CA VAL A 226 5.18 18.19 6.98
C VAL A 226 5.07 18.44 5.47
N LEU A 227 3.99 18.03 4.86
CA LEU A 227 3.73 18.18 3.43
C LEU A 227 3.25 19.58 3.04
N LYS A 228 2.90 20.43 4.01
CA LYS A 228 2.31 21.76 3.81
C LYS A 228 1.03 21.73 2.98
N LEU A 229 0.19 20.74 3.24
CA LEU A 229 -1.11 20.51 2.60
C LEU A 229 -2.25 21.14 3.40
#